data_63945d20729a0a7672c7abdbb446666c
#
_entry.id   63945d20729a0a7672c7abdbb446666c
#
_cell.length_a   1.000
_cell.length_b   1.000
_cell.length_c   1.000
_cell.angle_alpha   90.00
_cell.angle_beta   90.00
_cell.angle_gamma   90.00
#
_symmetry.space_group_name_H-M   'P 1'
#
loop_
_entity.id
_entity.type
_entity.pdbx_description
1 polymer ?
#
loop_
_entity_poly.entity_id
_entity_poly.type
_entity_poly.pdbx_seq_one_letter_code
_entity_poly.pdbx_strand_id
1 'polypeptide(L)'
;MKMHQNEIDNFWSECPLVHSDPEIVHGTPVLKGTRLPSDALVENVESFIEADGLTVDEAIAETLDCFPGTPGGADTIRALLAYQESHSHQLTP
;
A
#
# COMPACT_ATOMS: atom_id res chain seq x y z
N MET A 1 0.50 11.98 10.66
CA MET A 1 0.44 13.08 9.69
C MET A 1 0.46 12.53 8.28
N LYS A 2 -0.42 13.05 7.43
CA LYS A 2 -0.49 12.55 6.05
C LYS A 2 0.68 13.08 5.21
N MET A 3 1.21 12.23 4.37
CA MET A 3 2.26 12.62 3.43
C MET A 3 1.67 13.49 2.32
N HIS A 4 2.47 14.43 1.81
CA HIS A 4 2.11 15.13 0.59
C HIS A 4 2.25 14.19 -0.59
N GLN A 5 1.56 14.50 -1.70
CA GLN A 5 1.58 13.65 -2.89
C GLN A 5 3.00 13.36 -3.37
N ASN A 6 3.89 14.36 -3.33
CA ASN A 6 5.29 14.17 -3.75
C ASN A 6 6.02 13.16 -2.87
N GLU A 7 5.76 13.18 -1.57
CA GLU A 7 6.39 12.25 -0.64
C GLU A 7 5.88 10.83 -0.86
N ILE A 8 4.59 10.70 -1.16
CA ILE A 8 3.98 9.39 -1.47
C ILE A 8 4.59 8.83 -2.74
N ASP A 9 4.72 9.65 -3.78
CA ASP A 9 5.31 9.24 -5.05
C ASP A 9 6.75 8.79 -4.86
N ASN A 10 7.53 9.57 -4.11
CA ASN A 10 8.93 9.24 -3.84
C ASN A 10 9.08 7.99 -2.99
N PHE A 11 8.19 7.82 -2.00
CA PHE A 11 8.22 6.65 -1.13
C PHE A 11 8.07 5.35 -1.93
N TRP A 12 7.12 5.34 -2.88
CA TRP A 12 6.82 4.14 -3.66
C TRP A 12 7.63 4.00 -4.94
N SER A 13 8.46 4.99 -5.27
CA SER A 13 9.15 5.04 -6.56
C SER A 13 10.07 3.86 -6.82
N GLU A 14 10.62 3.26 -5.77
CA GLU A 14 11.54 2.11 -5.90
C GLU A 14 10.85 0.77 -5.72
N CYS A 15 9.55 0.76 -5.45
CA CYS A 15 8.83 -0.49 -5.25
C CYS A 15 8.51 -1.14 -6.60
N PRO A 16 8.98 -2.36 -6.84
CA PRO A 16 8.78 -3.01 -8.15
C PRO A 16 7.32 -3.39 -8.42
N LEU A 17 6.47 -3.42 -7.40
CA LEU A 17 5.06 -3.76 -7.54
C LEU A 17 4.18 -2.56 -7.83
N VAL A 18 4.73 -1.36 -7.77
CA VAL A 18 3.97 -0.11 -7.83
C VAL A 18 4.38 0.68 -9.07
N HIS A 19 3.41 1.33 -9.67
CA HIS A 19 3.59 2.15 -10.86
C HIS A 19 2.86 3.47 -10.68
N SER A 20 3.46 4.55 -11.17
CA SER A 20 2.84 5.87 -11.16
C SER A 20 2.72 6.35 -12.60
N ASP A 21 1.49 6.65 -13.03
CA ASP A 21 1.21 7.13 -14.37
C ASP A 21 0.27 8.33 -14.26
N PRO A 22 0.65 9.50 -14.83
CA PRO A 22 -0.21 10.68 -14.76
C PRO A 22 -1.61 10.47 -15.32
N GLU A 23 -1.79 9.50 -16.20
CA GLU A 23 -3.09 9.20 -16.79
C GLU A 23 -3.94 8.26 -15.93
N ILE A 24 -3.34 7.67 -14.90
CA ILE A 24 -4.04 6.76 -13.99
C ILE A 24 -4.10 7.40 -12.61
N VAL A 25 -5.31 7.69 -12.15
CA VAL A 25 -5.59 8.25 -10.82
C VAL A 25 -4.68 9.45 -10.50
N HIS A 26 -4.49 10.32 -11.50
CA HIS A 26 -3.71 11.55 -11.40
C HIS A 26 -2.26 11.34 -10.93
N GLY A 27 -1.67 10.21 -11.28
CA GLY A 27 -0.29 9.92 -10.91
C GLY A 27 -0.11 9.30 -9.53
N THR A 28 -1.20 8.97 -8.84
CA THR A 28 -1.11 8.27 -7.55
C THR A 28 -0.45 6.90 -7.76
N PRO A 29 0.51 6.51 -6.91
CA PRO A 29 1.11 5.18 -7.02
C PRO A 29 0.07 4.08 -6.87
N VAL A 30 0.03 3.18 -7.84
CA VAL A 30 -0.91 2.06 -7.86
C VAL A 30 -0.16 0.77 -8.15
N LEU A 31 -0.78 -0.36 -7.81
CA LEU A 31 -0.21 -1.66 -8.18
C LEU A 31 -0.18 -1.77 -9.70
N LYS A 32 0.91 -2.31 -10.23
CA LYS A 32 1.08 -2.47 -11.68
C LYS A 32 -0.10 -3.22 -12.29
N GLY A 33 -0.62 -2.69 -13.39
CA GLY A 33 -1.74 -3.29 -14.09
C GLY A 33 -3.10 -3.05 -13.46
N THR A 34 -3.17 -2.20 -12.43
CA THR A 34 -4.41 -1.91 -11.73
C THR A 34 -4.54 -0.41 -11.47
N ARG A 35 -5.68 -0.03 -10.89
CA ARG A 35 -5.91 1.32 -10.37
C ARG A 35 -5.96 1.34 -8.84
N LEU A 36 -5.47 0.27 -8.20
CA LEU A 36 -5.48 0.15 -6.74
C LEU A 36 -4.30 0.90 -6.13
N PRO A 37 -4.56 1.97 -5.37
CA PRO A 37 -3.46 2.71 -4.72
C PRO A 37 -2.76 1.85 -3.67
N SER A 38 -1.44 1.80 -3.74
CA SER A 38 -0.64 1.03 -2.78
C SER A 38 -0.85 1.54 -1.35
N ASP A 39 -0.92 2.86 -1.18
CA ASP A 39 -1.17 3.46 0.13
C ASP A 39 -2.50 3.03 0.72
N ALA A 40 -3.54 2.98 -0.11
CA ALA A 40 -4.87 2.59 0.37
C ALA A 40 -4.88 1.16 0.90
N LEU A 41 -4.16 0.26 0.24
CA LEU A 41 -4.05 -1.12 0.70
C LEU A 41 -3.35 -1.21 2.05
N VAL A 42 -2.22 -0.52 2.18
CA VAL A 42 -1.44 -0.52 3.41
C VAL A 42 -2.21 0.13 4.56
N GLU A 43 -2.83 1.28 4.30
CA GLU A 43 -3.63 1.98 5.31
C GLU A 43 -4.80 1.13 5.78
N ASN A 44 -5.40 0.37 4.88
CA ASN A 44 -6.52 -0.49 5.23
C ASN A 44 -6.08 -1.59 6.20
N VAL A 45 -4.93 -2.22 5.92
CA VAL A 45 -4.37 -3.24 6.82
C VAL A 45 -4.12 -2.64 8.20
N GLU A 46 -3.45 -1.48 8.24
CA GLU A 46 -3.13 -0.82 9.50
C GLU A 46 -4.39 -0.45 10.28
N SER A 47 -5.42 0.02 9.58
CA SER A 47 -6.69 0.39 10.19
C SER A 47 -7.36 -0.81 10.86
N PHE A 48 -7.38 -1.97 10.20
CA PHE A 48 -7.94 -3.18 10.78
C PHE A 48 -7.17 -3.62 12.02
N ILE A 49 -5.86 -3.48 12.00
CA ILE A 49 -5.03 -3.85 13.16
C ILE A 49 -5.32 -2.90 14.33
N GLU A 50 -5.34 -1.60 14.08
CA GLU A 50 -5.51 -0.59 15.14
C GLU A 50 -6.95 -0.49 15.66
N ALA A 51 -7.93 -0.50 14.75
CA ALA A 51 -9.33 -0.28 15.13
C ALA A 51 -10.00 -1.55 15.60
N ASP A 52 -9.71 -2.69 14.95
CA ASP A 52 -10.40 -3.94 15.23
C ASP A 52 -9.55 -4.95 16.00
N GLY A 53 -8.29 -4.62 16.24
CA GLY A 53 -7.39 -5.50 17.00
C GLY A 53 -7.02 -6.79 16.29
N LEU A 54 -7.09 -6.80 14.96
CA LEU A 54 -6.78 -7.99 14.18
C LEU A 54 -5.28 -8.24 14.12
N THR A 55 -4.90 -9.50 13.90
CA THR A 55 -3.52 -9.82 13.57
C THR A 55 -3.21 -9.34 12.16
N VAL A 56 -1.91 -9.28 11.79
CA VAL A 56 -1.52 -8.89 10.44
C VAL A 56 -2.19 -9.79 9.40
N ASP A 57 -2.17 -11.11 9.62
CA ASP A 57 -2.78 -12.04 8.66
C ASP A 57 -4.29 -11.85 8.52
N GLU A 58 -4.97 -11.61 9.63
CA GLU A 58 -6.41 -11.33 9.61
C GLU A 58 -6.72 -10.01 8.91
N ALA A 59 -5.91 -8.99 9.18
CA ALA A 59 -6.08 -7.69 8.55
C ALA A 59 -5.85 -7.76 7.04
N ILE A 60 -4.88 -8.56 6.60
CA ILE A 60 -4.62 -8.77 5.17
C ILE A 60 -5.83 -9.45 4.52
N ALA A 61 -6.40 -10.47 5.17
CA ALA A 61 -7.57 -11.17 4.65
C ALA A 61 -8.76 -10.22 4.49
N GLU A 62 -9.00 -9.37 5.49
CA GLU A 62 -10.08 -8.39 5.42
C GLU A 62 -9.84 -7.34 4.34
N THR A 63 -8.58 -6.93 4.16
CA THR A 63 -8.22 -5.98 3.11
C THR A 63 -8.49 -6.59 1.73
N LEU A 64 -8.20 -7.88 1.54
CA LEU A 64 -8.48 -8.56 0.28
C LEU A 64 -9.97 -8.64 0.00
N ASP A 65 -10.81 -8.77 1.03
CA ASP A 65 -12.25 -8.71 0.85
C ASP A 65 -12.71 -7.34 0.36
N CYS A 66 -12.04 -6.28 0.78
CA CYS A 66 -12.34 -4.92 0.32
C CYS A 66 -11.81 -4.65 -1.08
N PHE A 67 -10.72 -5.31 -1.45
CA PHE A 67 -10.06 -5.11 -2.74
C PHE A 67 -9.83 -6.46 -3.42
N PRO A 68 -10.91 -7.13 -3.86
CA PRO A 68 -10.79 -8.49 -4.40
C PRO A 68 -9.99 -8.60 -5.69
N GLY A 69 -9.77 -7.48 -6.39
CA GLY A 69 -8.97 -7.45 -7.61
C GLY A 69 -7.46 -7.32 -7.38
N THR A 70 -6.99 -7.43 -6.14
CA THR A 70 -5.58 -7.28 -5.84
C THR A 70 -4.78 -8.43 -6.47
N PRO A 71 -3.88 -8.13 -7.45
CA PRO A 71 -3.08 -9.16 -8.08
C PRO A 71 -2.08 -9.74 -7.09
N GLY A 72 -1.94 -11.07 -7.07
CA GLY A 72 -1.06 -11.75 -6.14
C GLY A 72 -1.63 -11.92 -4.74
N GLY A 73 -2.77 -11.30 -4.44
CA GLY A 73 -3.47 -11.48 -3.17
C GLY A 73 -2.62 -11.12 -1.95
N ALA A 74 -2.64 -12.00 -0.95
CA ALA A 74 -1.96 -11.75 0.32
C ALA A 74 -0.45 -11.55 0.15
N ASP A 75 0.17 -12.25 -0.78
CA ASP A 75 1.62 -12.12 -1.00
C ASP A 75 1.98 -10.71 -1.44
N THR A 76 1.16 -10.11 -2.29
CA THR A 76 1.39 -8.73 -2.74
C THR A 76 1.25 -7.76 -1.58
N ILE A 77 0.23 -7.91 -0.75
CA ILE A 77 0.04 -7.02 0.40
C ILE A 77 1.20 -7.17 1.37
N ARG A 78 1.65 -8.40 1.63
CA ARG A 78 2.81 -8.62 2.50
C ARG A 78 4.07 -7.95 1.95
N ALA A 79 4.26 -8.01 0.63
CA ALA A 79 5.39 -7.36 -0.01
C ALA A 79 5.32 -5.83 0.14
N LEU A 80 4.13 -5.26 0.02
CA LEU A 80 3.94 -3.82 0.23
C LEU A 80 4.24 -3.42 1.67
N LEU A 81 3.79 -4.22 2.63
CA LEU A 81 4.05 -3.97 4.04
C LEU A 81 5.54 -4.07 4.34
N ALA A 82 6.21 -5.07 3.77
CA ALA A 82 7.66 -5.24 3.94
C ALA A 82 8.42 -4.06 3.34
N TYR A 83 8.00 -3.60 2.17
CA TYR A 83 8.59 -2.42 1.54
C TYR A 83 8.42 -1.19 2.44
N GLN A 84 7.23 -0.98 2.95
CA GLN A 84 6.94 0.14 3.83
C GLN A 84 7.82 0.09 5.08
N GLU A 85 7.94 -1.07 5.71
CA GLU A 85 8.75 -1.23 6.90
C GLU A 85 10.21 -0.94 6.62
N SER A 86 10.75 -1.45 5.52
CA SER A 86 12.15 -1.24 5.20
C SER A 86 12.48 0.18 4.80
N HIS A 87 11.50 0.93 4.28
CA HIS A 87 11.71 2.32 3.83
C HIS A 87 11.21 3.37 4.82
N SER A 88 10.48 2.97 5.87
CA SER A 88 9.96 3.93 6.84
C SER A 88 11.06 4.66 7.58
N HIS A 89 12.21 4.01 7.78
CA HIS A 89 13.36 4.63 8.45
C HIS A 89 13.93 5.80 7.67
N GLN A 90 13.75 5.82 6.37
CA GLN A 90 14.23 6.90 5.51
C GLN A 90 13.37 8.15 5.61
N LEU A 91 12.13 7.99 6.07
CA LEU A 91 11.19 9.10 6.21
C LEU A 91 11.19 9.68 7.62
N THR A 92 11.83 9.00 8.57
CA THR A 92 11.92 9.46 9.96
C THR A 92 13.17 10.31 10.13
N PRO A 93 13.02 11.54 10.60
CA PRO A 93 14.20 12.40 10.80
C PRO A 93 15.12 11.86 11.91
#